data_a2514129f19d0877ac72fe60dbafa8f6
#
_entry.id   a2514129f19d0877ac72fe60dbafa8f6
#
_cell.length_a   1.000
_cell.length_b   1.000
_cell.length_c   1.000
_cell.angle_alpha   90.00
_cell.angle_beta   90.00
_cell.angle_gamma   90.00
#
_symmetry.space_group_name_H-M   'P 1'
#
loop_
_entity.id
_entity.type
_entity.pdbx_description
1 polymer ?
#
loop_
_entity_poly.entity_id
_entity_poly.type
_entity_poly.pdbx_seq_one_letter_code
_entity_poly.pdbx_strand_id
1 'polypeptide(L)'
;MGIPQCVSTYSSVAPKDLAECFQAEADGRGGGMVFQLYVPKVKKDAEGLILKAKELGFDALAVTVDAPVIGKRDLDDRFKALLDYEAGVVAQDSVTHPPFPGEEAETLRGHHCSSFEWSDIPWIRGLWGDRPIILKGIQTWEDALEATKYGVDGIYLSNHGGRQLDHAPSSVRVLRDIRLRCPEVFKSFDIYVDGGVMRGTDVVKALCLGAQAVGIGRGFMYALSAYGTEGVLKAISILSDEIQTTMRLLGVTELQQLNESYIDLNDLKSSTGRHQRVLSKI
;
A
#
# COMPACT_ATOMS: atom_id res chain seq x y z
N MET A 1 -10.88 9.79 -15.38
CA MET A 1 -9.65 10.52 -15.05
C MET A 1 -8.38 9.66 -15.19
N GLY A 2 -8.48 8.39 -15.53
CA GLY A 2 -7.35 7.53 -15.86
C GLY A 2 -6.41 7.19 -14.70
N ILE A 3 -6.89 7.25 -13.45
CA ILE A 3 -6.08 6.93 -12.27
C ILE A 3 -6.31 5.48 -11.87
N PRO A 4 -5.23 4.66 -11.71
CA PRO A 4 -5.38 3.30 -11.23
C PRO A 4 -5.99 3.23 -9.83
N GLN A 5 -6.85 2.23 -9.60
CA GLN A 5 -7.46 1.97 -8.30
C GLN A 5 -6.93 0.67 -7.71
N CYS A 6 -6.43 0.72 -6.47
CA CYS A 6 -6.06 -0.45 -5.70
C CYS A 6 -7.23 -0.85 -4.80
N VAL A 7 -7.87 -1.97 -5.13
CA VAL A 7 -9.08 -2.49 -4.45
C VAL A 7 -8.66 -3.45 -3.36
N SER A 8 -9.06 -3.15 -2.12
CA SER A 8 -8.73 -4.00 -0.97
C SER A 8 -9.52 -5.32 -0.96
N THR A 9 -8.90 -6.39 -0.47
CA THR A 9 -9.60 -7.64 -0.11
C THR A 9 -10.81 -7.38 0.80
N TYR A 10 -10.71 -6.37 1.66
CA TYR A 10 -11.79 -5.97 2.60
C TYR A 10 -12.56 -4.74 2.13
N SER A 11 -12.70 -4.56 0.82
CA SER A 11 -13.56 -3.50 0.27
C SER A 11 -15.00 -3.73 0.72
N SER A 12 -15.69 -2.66 1.13
CA SER A 12 -17.12 -2.68 1.46
C SER A 12 -18.02 -2.85 0.24
N VAL A 13 -17.49 -2.56 -0.95
CA VAL A 13 -18.13 -2.83 -2.25
C VAL A 13 -17.51 -4.10 -2.83
N ALA A 14 -18.33 -5.02 -3.29
CA ALA A 14 -17.82 -6.28 -3.84
C ALA A 14 -16.88 -6.03 -5.03
N PRO A 15 -15.74 -6.75 -5.11
CA PRO A 15 -14.81 -6.58 -6.23
C PRO A 15 -15.44 -6.77 -7.60
N LYS A 16 -16.49 -7.60 -7.71
CA LYS A 16 -17.27 -7.80 -8.93
C LYS A 16 -17.97 -6.51 -9.36
N ASP A 17 -18.67 -5.85 -8.44
CA ASP A 17 -19.43 -4.63 -8.75
C ASP A 17 -18.46 -3.49 -9.16
N LEU A 18 -17.30 -3.41 -8.50
CA LEU A 18 -16.27 -2.45 -8.88
C LEU A 18 -15.69 -2.74 -10.28
N ALA A 19 -15.46 -4.02 -10.61
CA ALA A 19 -14.97 -4.41 -11.93
C ALA A 19 -15.99 -4.11 -13.02
N GLU A 20 -17.28 -4.38 -12.80
CA GLU A 20 -18.36 -4.06 -13.73
C GLU A 20 -18.48 -2.54 -13.93
N CYS A 21 -18.43 -1.75 -12.87
CA CYS A 21 -18.42 -0.28 -12.98
C CYS A 21 -17.20 0.23 -13.75
N PHE A 22 -16.02 -0.30 -13.46
CA PHE A 22 -14.80 0.08 -14.17
C PHE A 22 -14.88 -0.23 -15.67
N GLN A 23 -15.35 -1.41 -16.02
CA GLN A 23 -15.51 -1.83 -17.42
C GLN A 23 -16.56 -0.99 -18.16
N ALA A 24 -17.67 -0.65 -17.49
CA ALA A 24 -18.73 0.18 -18.09
C ALA A 24 -18.25 1.62 -18.36
N GLU A 25 -17.35 2.15 -17.51
CA GLU A 25 -16.81 3.52 -17.60
C GLU A 25 -15.48 3.58 -18.37
N ALA A 26 -14.94 2.43 -18.82
CA ALA A 26 -13.68 2.34 -19.54
C ALA A 26 -13.84 2.92 -20.95
N ASP A 27 -13.52 4.20 -21.11
CA ASP A 27 -13.62 4.97 -22.35
C ASP A 27 -12.27 5.22 -23.03
N GLY A 28 -11.28 4.40 -22.72
CA GLY A 28 -9.92 4.49 -23.26
C GLY A 28 -9.05 5.58 -22.63
N ARG A 29 -9.52 6.26 -21.55
CA ARG A 29 -8.76 7.30 -20.86
C ARG A 29 -7.63 6.77 -19.96
N GLY A 30 -7.37 5.46 -19.98
CA GLY A 30 -6.41 4.82 -19.11
C GLY A 30 -6.99 4.51 -17.72
N GLY A 31 -6.13 4.23 -16.77
CA GLY A 31 -6.49 3.68 -15.47
C GLY A 31 -6.26 2.18 -15.46
N GLY A 32 -6.51 1.56 -14.32
CA GLY A 32 -6.39 0.12 -14.16
C GLY A 32 -6.88 -0.28 -12.78
N MET A 33 -7.14 -1.56 -12.60
CA MET A 33 -7.53 -2.12 -11.32
C MET A 33 -6.46 -3.05 -10.79
N VAL A 34 -5.97 -2.75 -9.59
CA VAL A 34 -5.04 -3.59 -8.84
C VAL A 34 -5.81 -4.27 -7.72
N PHE A 35 -5.78 -5.60 -7.64
CA PHE A 35 -6.36 -6.30 -6.49
C PHE A 35 -5.35 -6.37 -5.36
N GLN A 36 -5.65 -5.77 -4.21
CA GLN A 36 -4.81 -5.87 -3.03
C GLN A 36 -5.23 -7.10 -2.22
N LEU A 37 -4.30 -8.02 -2.06
CA LEU A 37 -4.48 -9.28 -1.36
C LEU A 37 -3.84 -9.24 0.03
N TYR A 38 -4.63 -9.50 1.07
CA TYR A 38 -4.11 -10.07 2.31
C TYR A 38 -4.15 -11.59 2.16
N VAL A 39 -3.00 -12.24 2.31
CA VAL A 39 -2.95 -13.71 2.20
C VAL A 39 -3.65 -14.32 3.42
N PRO A 40 -4.77 -15.06 3.24
CA PRO A 40 -5.45 -15.72 4.34
C PRO A 40 -4.63 -16.87 4.93
N LYS A 41 -4.92 -17.26 6.18
CA LYS A 41 -4.34 -18.47 6.82
C LYS A 41 -4.59 -19.73 6.02
N VAL A 42 -5.80 -19.86 5.49
CA VAL A 42 -6.21 -21.03 4.68
C VAL A 42 -5.78 -20.80 3.24
N LYS A 43 -4.81 -21.55 2.77
CA LYS A 43 -4.21 -21.43 1.43
C LYS A 43 -5.26 -21.50 0.31
N LYS A 44 -6.27 -22.35 0.46
CA LYS A 44 -7.38 -22.50 -0.50
C LYS A 44 -8.23 -21.23 -0.63
N ASP A 45 -8.38 -20.46 0.44
CA ASP A 45 -9.12 -19.19 0.40
C ASP A 45 -8.32 -18.15 -0.37
N ALA A 46 -6.98 -18.12 -0.19
CA ALA A 46 -6.10 -17.28 -0.99
C ALA A 46 -6.18 -17.62 -2.49
N GLU A 47 -6.16 -18.92 -2.84
CA GLU A 47 -6.34 -19.39 -4.21
C GLU A 47 -7.66 -18.90 -4.81
N GLY A 48 -8.76 -19.04 -4.06
CA GLY A 48 -10.08 -18.56 -4.48
C GLY A 48 -10.11 -17.06 -4.76
N LEU A 49 -9.50 -16.24 -3.88
CA LEU A 49 -9.41 -14.79 -4.06
C LEU A 49 -8.58 -14.40 -5.28
N ILE A 50 -7.41 -15.03 -5.47
CA ILE A 50 -6.52 -14.76 -6.60
C ILE A 50 -7.20 -15.10 -7.93
N LEU A 51 -7.77 -16.31 -8.04
CA LEU A 51 -8.44 -16.76 -9.24
C LEU A 51 -9.68 -15.90 -9.55
N LYS A 52 -10.42 -15.49 -8.52
CA LYS A 52 -11.58 -14.60 -8.70
C LYS A 52 -11.18 -13.22 -9.19
N ALA A 53 -10.13 -12.63 -8.62
CA ALA A 53 -9.61 -11.34 -9.10
C ALA A 53 -9.12 -11.44 -10.56
N LYS A 54 -8.47 -12.56 -10.92
CA LYS A 54 -8.04 -12.83 -12.30
C LYS A 54 -9.21 -12.95 -13.27
N GLU A 55 -10.28 -13.65 -12.88
CA GLU A 55 -11.53 -13.81 -13.66
C GLU A 55 -12.23 -12.45 -13.87
N LEU A 56 -12.27 -11.61 -12.83
CA LEU A 56 -12.86 -10.28 -12.87
C LEU A 56 -12.06 -9.26 -13.72
N GLY A 57 -10.90 -9.66 -14.24
CA GLY A 57 -10.11 -8.80 -15.12
C GLY A 57 -9.24 -7.77 -14.42
N PHE A 58 -8.88 -7.98 -13.16
CA PHE A 58 -7.88 -7.12 -12.51
C PHE A 58 -6.54 -7.18 -13.24
N ASP A 59 -5.91 -6.02 -13.43
CA ASP A 59 -4.69 -5.87 -14.22
C ASP A 59 -3.45 -6.34 -13.46
N ALA A 60 -3.40 -6.13 -12.15
CA ALA A 60 -2.27 -6.48 -11.29
C ALA A 60 -2.74 -6.99 -9.92
N LEU A 61 -1.86 -7.73 -9.26
CA LEU A 61 -2.03 -8.24 -7.90
C LEU A 61 -1.04 -7.55 -6.96
N ALA A 62 -1.53 -6.87 -5.92
CA ALA A 62 -0.71 -6.31 -4.85
C ALA A 62 -0.78 -7.22 -3.62
N VAL A 63 0.25 -8.03 -3.39
CA VAL A 63 0.35 -8.93 -2.24
C VAL A 63 0.87 -8.15 -1.04
N THR A 64 0.07 -8.06 0.01
CA THR A 64 0.40 -7.29 1.21
C THR A 64 1.20 -8.11 2.19
N VAL A 65 2.42 -7.65 2.48
CA VAL A 65 3.40 -8.36 3.33
C VAL A 65 3.65 -7.68 4.68
N ASP A 66 3.16 -6.47 4.89
CA ASP A 66 3.30 -5.71 6.14
C ASP A 66 2.16 -5.95 7.16
N ALA A 67 1.28 -6.90 6.87
CA ALA A 67 0.12 -7.19 7.71
C ALA A 67 -0.06 -8.70 7.98
N PRO A 68 0.94 -9.39 8.53
CA PRO A 68 0.79 -10.79 8.96
C PRO A 68 -0.25 -10.93 10.07
N VAL A 69 -0.43 -9.88 10.85
CA VAL A 69 -1.50 -9.68 11.84
C VAL A 69 -1.96 -8.23 11.80
N ILE A 70 -3.16 -7.94 12.25
CA ILE A 70 -3.64 -6.55 12.33
C ILE A 70 -2.91 -5.84 13.48
N GLY A 71 -2.29 -4.71 13.18
CA GLY A 71 -1.60 -3.85 14.15
C GLY A 71 -2.55 -3.33 15.23
N LYS A 72 -2.00 -3.04 16.41
CA LYS A 72 -2.75 -2.46 17.52
C LYS A 72 -3.11 -0.99 17.20
N ARG A 73 -4.38 -0.62 17.39
CA ARG A 73 -4.92 0.69 17.03
C ARG A 73 -5.71 1.25 18.21
N ASP A 74 -5.02 1.66 19.25
CA ASP A 74 -5.62 2.06 20.52
C ASP A 74 -6.71 3.14 20.39
N LEU A 75 -6.56 4.09 19.44
CA LEU A 75 -7.56 5.12 19.21
C LEU A 75 -8.82 4.57 18.53
N ASP A 76 -8.64 3.71 17.52
CA ASP A 76 -9.75 3.04 16.82
C ASP A 76 -10.50 2.13 17.81
N ASP A 77 -9.77 1.37 18.64
CA ASP A 77 -10.32 0.44 19.63
C ASP A 77 -11.12 1.21 20.71
N ARG A 78 -10.59 2.34 21.20
CA ARG A 78 -11.28 3.21 22.17
C ARG A 78 -12.52 3.86 21.58
N PHE A 79 -12.45 4.35 20.35
CA PHE A 79 -13.59 4.96 19.68
C PHE A 79 -14.71 3.94 19.45
N LYS A 80 -14.37 2.73 19.03
CA LYS A 80 -15.32 1.64 18.88
C LYS A 80 -15.99 1.28 20.22
N ALA A 81 -15.21 1.14 21.28
CA ALA A 81 -15.74 0.85 22.62
C ALA A 81 -16.68 1.96 23.11
N LEU A 82 -16.41 3.24 22.78
CA LEU A 82 -17.30 4.35 23.09
C LEU A 82 -18.63 4.24 22.34
N LEU A 83 -18.59 3.96 21.03
CA LEU A 83 -19.79 3.77 20.22
C LEU A 83 -20.63 2.58 20.71
N ASP A 84 -20.00 1.47 21.06
CA ASP A 84 -20.66 0.29 21.61
C ASP A 84 -21.33 0.63 22.94
N TYR A 85 -20.68 1.40 23.82
CA TYR A 85 -21.22 1.88 25.09
C TYR A 85 -22.44 2.81 24.87
N GLU A 86 -22.34 3.78 23.97
CA GLU A 86 -23.45 4.69 23.63
C GLU A 86 -24.64 3.97 23.01
N ALA A 87 -24.38 2.90 22.26
CA ALA A 87 -25.42 2.03 21.68
C ALA A 87 -26.04 1.04 22.68
N GLY A 88 -25.56 1.02 23.93
CA GLY A 88 -26.02 0.06 24.94
C GLY A 88 -25.57 -1.39 24.69
N VAL A 89 -24.59 -1.60 23.84
CA VAL A 89 -24.02 -2.91 23.57
C VAL A 89 -23.14 -3.28 24.77
N VAL A 90 -23.56 -4.28 25.53
CA VAL A 90 -22.78 -4.79 26.68
C VAL A 90 -21.55 -5.52 26.12
N ALA A 91 -20.39 -5.08 26.56
CA ALA A 91 -19.07 -5.48 26.05
C ALA A 91 -18.67 -6.95 26.32
N GLN A 92 -19.56 -7.91 26.16
CA GLN A 92 -19.18 -9.32 26.31
C GLN A 92 -18.31 -9.84 25.16
N ASP A 93 -18.36 -9.20 23.97
CA ASP A 93 -17.64 -9.68 22.78
C ASP A 93 -16.69 -8.66 22.13
N SER A 94 -16.63 -7.42 22.61
CA SER A 94 -15.85 -6.37 21.96
C SER A 94 -14.45 -6.13 22.54
N VAL A 95 -14.19 -6.57 23.74
CA VAL A 95 -12.86 -6.48 24.37
C VAL A 95 -12.08 -7.73 24.00
N THR A 96 -11.38 -7.66 22.90
CA THR A 96 -10.32 -8.63 22.63
C THR A 96 -9.21 -8.42 23.65
N HIS A 97 -9.32 -9.07 24.81
CA HIS A 97 -8.16 -9.24 25.67
C HIS A 97 -7.05 -9.90 24.84
N PRO A 98 -5.81 -9.43 24.93
CA PRO A 98 -4.72 -10.21 24.36
C PRO A 98 -4.81 -11.60 24.98
N PRO A 99 -4.72 -12.69 24.18
CA PRO A 99 -4.76 -14.03 24.72
C PRO A 99 -3.64 -14.19 25.72
N PHE A 100 -3.93 -14.88 26.83
CA PHE A 100 -2.86 -15.31 27.71
C PHE A 100 -1.88 -16.19 26.92
N PRO A 101 -0.58 -16.21 27.28
CA PRO A 101 0.38 -17.07 26.62
C PRO A 101 -0.13 -18.52 26.59
N GLY A 102 -0.34 -19.06 25.39
CA GLY A 102 -0.86 -20.42 25.18
C GLY A 102 -2.31 -20.51 24.66
N GLU A 103 -3.08 -19.42 24.62
CA GLU A 103 -4.38 -19.39 23.95
C GLU A 103 -4.25 -18.81 22.54
N GLU A 104 -4.65 -19.59 21.52
CA GLU A 104 -4.80 -19.07 20.16
C GLU A 104 -6.01 -18.14 20.13
N ALA A 105 -5.76 -16.84 20.00
CA ALA A 105 -6.83 -15.89 19.82
C ALA A 105 -7.48 -16.08 18.45
N GLU A 106 -8.68 -16.63 18.42
CA GLU A 106 -9.61 -16.51 17.30
C GLU A 106 -10.11 -15.06 17.19
N THR A 107 -9.23 -14.10 17.12
CA THR A 107 -9.59 -12.71 16.94
C THR A 107 -9.62 -12.39 15.44
N LEU A 108 -10.40 -11.39 15.03
CA LEU A 108 -10.34 -10.77 13.70
C LEU A 108 -8.91 -10.45 13.24
N ARG A 109 -7.97 -10.35 14.18
CA ARG A 109 -6.53 -10.18 13.93
C ARG A 109 -5.85 -11.43 13.39
N GLY A 110 -6.51 -12.59 13.47
CA GLY A 110 -5.96 -13.89 13.12
C GLY A 110 -6.31 -14.43 11.74
N HIS A 111 -6.95 -13.69 10.85
CA HIS A 111 -7.33 -14.19 9.53
C HIS A 111 -6.19 -14.20 8.50
N HIS A 112 -5.12 -13.41 8.73
CA HIS A 112 -3.99 -13.35 7.82
C HIS A 112 -2.99 -14.47 8.08
N CYS A 113 -2.29 -14.89 7.02
CA CYS A 113 -1.18 -15.83 7.12
C CYS A 113 0.02 -15.14 7.77
N SER A 114 0.34 -15.53 9.02
CA SER A 114 1.50 -15.00 9.75
C SER A 114 2.81 -15.69 9.38
N SER A 115 2.75 -16.77 8.60
CA SER A 115 3.89 -17.57 8.14
C SER A 115 4.15 -17.46 6.65
N PHE A 116 3.56 -16.45 5.97
CA PHE A 116 3.83 -16.18 4.57
C PHE A 116 5.31 -15.78 4.40
N GLU A 117 6.00 -16.41 3.45
CA GLU A 117 7.43 -16.22 3.24
C GLU A 117 7.78 -16.09 1.75
N TRP A 118 9.03 -15.72 1.47
CA TRP A 118 9.52 -15.52 0.10
C TRP A 118 9.29 -16.74 -0.80
N SER A 119 9.41 -17.95 -0.27
CA SER A 119 9.19 -19.20 -0.99
C SER A 119 7.74 -19.43 -1.43
N ASP A 120 6.77 -18.66 -0.90
CA ASP A 120 5.36 -18.72 -1.32
C ASP A 120 5.07 -17.88 -2.58
N ILE A 121 5.94 -16.96 -2.97
CA ILE A 121 5.72 -16.08 -4.13
C ILE A 121 5.58 -16.87 -5.43
N PRO A 122 6.39 -17.89 -5.74
CA PRO A 122 6.21 -18.73 -6.93
C PRO A 122 4.84 -19.41 -7.00
N TRP A 123 4.27 -19.82 -5.87
CA TRP A 123 2.92 -20.37 -5.83
C TRP A 123 1.88 -19.31 -6.24
N ILE A 124 1.95 -18.09 -5.74
CA ILE A 124 1.06 -16.98 -6.17
C ILE A 124 1.25 -16.71 -7.65
N ARG A 125 2.49 -16.68 -8.14
CA ARG A 125 2.80 -16.49 -9.57
C ARG A 125 2.15 -17.58 -10.43
N GLY A 126 2.20 -18.84 -9.99
CA GLY A 126 1.56 -19.96 -10.69
C GLY A 126 0.04 -19.80 -10.86
N LEU A 127 -0.64 -19.19 -9.88
CA LEU A 127 -2.08 -18.91 -9.94
C LEU A 127 -2.39 -17.67 -10.79
N TRP A 128 -1.63 -16.59 -10.56
CA TRP A 128 -1.87 -15.30 -11.20
C TRP A 128 -1.46 -15.29 -12.67
N GLY A 129 -0.41 -16.03 -13.03
CA GLY A 129 0.13 -16.12 -14.40
C GLY A 129 1.05 -14.93 -14.72
N ASP A 130 1.03 -14.48 -15.96
CA ASP A 130 1.98 -13.48 -16.49
C ASP A 130 1.61 -12.02 -16.15
N ARG A 131 0.48 -11.79 -15.49
CA ARG A 131 0.08 -10.45 -15.06
C ARG A 131 0.97 -9.93 -13.94
N PRO A 132 1.12 -8.60 -13.80
CA PRO A 132 1.98 -8.01 -12.77
C PRO A 132 1.63 -8.44 -11.34
N ILE A 133 2.67 -8.76 -10.56
CA ILE A 133 2.62 -8.96 -9.11
C ILE A 133 3.46 -7.87 -8.45
N ILE A 134 2.86 -7.18 -7.48
CA ILE A 134 3.49 -6.11 -6.70
C ILE A 134 3.54 -6.56 -5.23
N LEU A 135 4.70 -6.52 -4.59
CA LEU A 135 4.81 -6.76 -3.16
C LEU A 135 4.57 -5.46 -2.40
N LYS A 136 3.42 -5.36 -1.72
CA LYS A 136 3.04 -4.18 -0.96
C LYS A 136 3.42 -4.32 0.52
N GLY A 137 4.12 -3.30 1.03
CA GLY A 137 4.50 -3.27 2.44
C GLY A 137 6.00 -3.49 2.67
N ILE A 138 6.82 -3.35 1.63
CA ILE A 138 8.28 -3.38 1.75
C ILE A 138 8.73 -2.16 2.56
N GLN A 139 9.53 -2.40 3.62
CA GLN A 139 9.93 -1.39 4.61
C GLN A 139 11.43 -1.28 4.81
N THR A 140 12.22 -2.09 4.11
CA THR A 140 13.68 -2.07 4.17
C THR A 140 14.30 -2.14 2.78
N TRP A 141 15.51 -1.62 2.62
CA TRP A 141 16.24 -1.75 1.37
C TRP A 141 16.72 -3.19 1.14
N GLU A 142 16.97 -3.94 2.22
CA GLU A 142 17.33 -5.35 2.18
C GLU A 142 16.20 -6.18 1.56
N ASP A 143 14.96 -5.98 1.97
CA ASP A 143 13.80 -6.68 1.40
C ASP A 143 13.55 -6.25 -0.05
N ALA A 144 13.78 -4.97 -0.39
CA ALA A 144 13.69 -4.50 -1.76
C ALA A 144 14.72 -5.21 -2.67
N LEU A 145 15.95 -5.39 -2.17
CA LEU A 145 16.98 -6.14 -2.89
C LEU A 145 16.64 -7.64 -2.97
N GLU A 146 16.13 -8.23 -1.88
CA GLU A 146 15.71 -9.64 -1.86
C GLU A 146 14.59 -9.90 -2.87
N ALA A 147 13.60 -9.00 -2.98
CA ALA A 147 12.48 -9.11 -3.92
C ALA A 147 12.92 -9.32 -5.39
N THR A 148 14.09 -8.83 -5.78
CA THR A 148 14.63 -9.01 -7.15
C THR A 148 14.83 -10.48 -7.56
N LYS A 149 14.88 -11.39 -6.59
CA LYS A 149 15.14 -12.83 -6.81
C LYS A 149 13.86 -13.64 -7.09
N TYR A 150 12.67 -13.05 -6.89
CA TYR A 150 11.41 -13.81 -6.85
C TYR A 150 10.46 -13.52 -8.02
N GLY A 151 10.94 -12.83 -9.05
CA GLY A 151 10.15 -12.61 -10.28
C GLY A 151 8.88 -11.79 -10.07
N VAL A 152 8.92 -10.83 -9.15
CA VAL A 152 7.87 -9.82 -8.99
C VAL A 152 8.11 -8.68 -9.96
N ASP A 153 7.05 -7.98 -10.33
CA ASP A 153 7.08 -6.91 -11.33
C ASP A 153 7.17 -5.51 -10.69
N GLY A 154 6.92 -5.44 -9.39
CA GLY A 154 7.01 -4.19 -8.64
C GLY A 154 7.07 -4.40 -7.13
N ILE A 155 7.52 -3.36 -6.44
CA ILE A 155 7.40 -3.24 -4.99
C ILE A 155 6.66 -1.97 -4.62
N TYR A 156 5.92 -2.04 -3.54
CA TYR A 156 5.15 -0.94 -3.01
C TYR A 156 5.64 -0.65 -1.59
N LEU A 157 6.43 0.41 -1.45
CA LEU A 157 6.96 0.86 -0.17
C LEU A 157 5.83 1.45 0.65
N SER A 158 5.56 0.83 1.78
CA SER A 158 4.42 1.19 2.64
C SER A 158 4.71 0.80 4.07
N ASN A 159 4.34 1.66 5.02
CA ASN A 159 4.19 1.31 6.43
C ASN A 159 2.70 1.22 6.82
N HIS A 160 1.84 0.93 5.83
CA HIS A 160 0.40 0.83 6.00
C HIS A 160 -0.26 2.12 6.51
N GLY A 161 0.32 3.26 6.19
CA GLY A 161 -0.13 4.57 6.69
C GLY A 161 0.07 4.72 8.21
N GLY A 162 1.07 4.05 8.79
CA GLY A 162 1.39 4.05 10.21
C GLY A 162 0.45 3.18 11.06
N ARG A 163 -0.29 2.25 10.43
CA ARG A 163 -1.35 1.46 11.11
C ARG A 163 -0.90 0.05 11.52
N GLN A 164 0.35 -0.32 11.27
CA GLN A 164 0.90 -1.66 11.56
C GLN A 164 2.01 -1.57 12.62
N LEU A 165 3.25 -1.79 12.25
CA LEU A 165 4.37 -1.74 13.18
C LEU A 165 4.60 -0.32 13.68
N ASP A 166 4.62 -0.14 15.00
CA ASP A 166 4.97 1.14 15.59
C ASP A 166 6.43 1.50 15.31
N HIS A 167 6.70 2.80 15.11
CA HIS A 167 8.01 3.30 14.69
C HIS A 167 8.57 2.74 13.38
N ALA A 168 7.73 2.13 12.54
CA ALA A 168 8.15 1.75 11.19
C ALA A 168 8.64 2.98 10.40
N PRO A 169 9.67 2.85 9.55
CA PRO A 169 10.18 3.97 8.78
C PRO A 169 9.11 4.51 7.82
N SER A 170 9.19 5.81 7.50
CA SER A 170 8.36 6.35 6.42
C SER A 170 8.79 5.78 5.07
N SER A 171 7.82 5.57 4.17
CA SER A 171 8.08 4.97 2.86
C SER A 171 9.07 5.79 2.02
N VAL A 172 9.03 7.13 2.11
CA VAL A 172 10.01 8.01 1.46
C VAL A 172 11.43 7.80 1.99
N ARG A 173 11.58 7.49 3.28
CA ARG A 173 12.88 7.16 3.86
C ARG A 173 13.39 5.83 3.32
N VAL A 174 12.54 4.82 3.21
CA VAL A 174 12.89 3.53 2.60
C VAL A 174 13.31 3.72 1.14
N LEU A 175 12.54 4.51 0.37
CA LEU A 175 12.86 4.84 -1.03
C LEU A 175 14.25 5.47 -1.15
N ARG A 176 14.55 6.45 -0.29
CA ARG A 176 15.88 7.06 -0.23
C ARG A 176 16.97 6.04 0.11
N ASP A 177 16.72 5.16 1.09
CA ASP A 177 17.72 4.17 1.50
C ASP A 177 17.98 3.16 0.38
N ILE A 178 16.98 2.76 -0.41
CA ILE A 178 17.14 1.98 -1.65
C ILE A 178 18.01 2.75 -2.64
N ARG A 179 17.70 4.04 -2.88
CA ARG A 179 18.46 4.89 -3.81
C ARG A 179 19.94 4.96 -3.47
N LEU A 180 20.26 5.03 -2.18
CA LEU A 180 21.65 5.16 -1.69
C LEU A 180 22.41 3.84 -1.57
N ARG A 181 21.71 2.72 -1.33
CA ARG A 181 22.35 1.45 -0.93
C ARG A 181 22.26 0.38 -2.01
N CYS A 182 21.20 0.36 -2.81
CA CYS A 182 20.97 -0.63 -3.85
C CYS A 182 20.24 -0.03 -5.07
N PRO A 183 20.85 0.97 -5.74
CA PRO A 183 20.22 1.67 -6.86
C PRO A 183 19.90 0.74 -8.05
N GLU A 184 20.48 -0.43 -8.13
CA GLU A 184 20.19 -1.46 -9.13
C GLU A 184 18.76 -1.96 -9.06
N VAL A 185 18.11 -1.88 -7.90
CA VAL A 185 16.70 -2.26 -7.68
C VAL A 185 15.76 -1.48 -8.63
N PHE A 186 16.06 -0.19 -8.91
CA PHE A 186 15.28 0.63 -9.85
C PHE A 186 15.30 0.13 -11.30
N LYS A 187 16.18 -0.80 -11.63
CA LYS A 187 16.26 -1.42 -12.96
C LYS A 187 15.52 -2.76 -13.02
N SER A 188 15.19 -3.32 -11.87
CA SER A 188 14.60 -4.66 -11.77
C SER A 188 13.08 -4.64 -11.85
N PHE A 189 12.45 -3.61 -11.32
CA PHE A 189 10.99 -3.48 -11.26
C PHE A 189 10.55 -2.06 -10.89
N ASP A 190 9.25 -1.81 -11.03
CA ASP A 190 8.61 -0.55 -10.65
C ASP A 190 8.54 -0.39 -9.13
N ILE A 191 8.77 0.83 -8.64
CA ILE A 191 8.68 1.17 -7.22
C ILE A 191 7.54 2.17 -7.00
N TYR A 192 6.59 1.77 -6.17
CA TYR A 192 5.46 2.58 -5.73
C TYR A 192 5.63 2.98 -4.27
N VAL A 193 5.03 4.11 -3.87
CA VAL A 193 5.15 4.66 -2.51
C VAL A 193 3.80 5.12 -2.01
N ASP A 194 3.46 4.87 -0.75
CA ASP A 194 2.33 5.51 -0.07
C ASP A 194 2.70 6.02 1.32
N GLY A 195 1.71 6.61 1.97
CA GLY A 195 1.82 7.11 3.34
C GLY A 195 2.36 8.53 3.42
N GLY A 196 1.58 9.40 4.04
CA GLY A 196 1.98 10.78 4.31
C GLY A 196 1.92 11.74 3.12
N VAL A 197 1.44 11.32 1.96
CA VAL A 197 1.25 12.18 0.79
C VAL A 197 0.05 13.09 1.02
N MET A 198 0.30 14.39 1.18
CA MET A 198 -0.69 15.41 1.47
C MET A 198 -0.78 16.48 0.37
N ARG A 199 0.27 16.64 -0.43
CA ARG A 199 0.43 17.68 -1.42
C ARG A 199 1.00 17.14 -2.72
N GLY A 200 0.75 17.83 -3.83
CA GLY A 200 1.40 17.55 -5.11
C GLY A 200 2.93 17.62 -5.05
N THR A 201 3.49 18.47 -4.17
CA THR A 201 4.93 18.51 -3.91
C THR A 201 5.48 17.22 -3.31
N ASP A 202 4.70 16.49 -2.51
CA ASP A 202 5.14 15.20 -1.96
C ASP A 202 5.22 14.15 -3.06
N VAL A 203 4.28 14.21 -4.01
CA VAL A 203 4.31 13.36 -5.23
C VAL A 203 5.60 13.64 -6.01
N VAL A 204 5.89 14.91 -6.33
CA VAL A 204 7.10 15.30 -7.08
C VAL A 204 8.37 14.83 -6.36
N LYS A 205 8.46 14.98 -5.04
CA LYS A 205 9.62 14.47 -4.25
C LYS A 205 9.80 12.95 -4.38
N ALA A 206 8.71 12.19 -4.31
CA ALA A 206 8.78 10.74 -4.47
C ALA A 206 9.26 10.36 -5.88
N LEU A 207 8.76 11.03 -6.93
CA LEU A 207 9.19 10.84 -8.31
C LEU A 207 10.67 11.20 -8.48
N CYS A 208 11.12 12.31 -7.89
CA CYS A 208 12.54 12.71 -7.91
C CYS A 208 13.45 11.63 -7.28
N LEU A 209 12.96 10.90 -6.29
CA LEU A 209 13.67 9.77 -5.67
C LEU A 209 13.60 8.48 -6.49
N GLY A 210 12.82 8.44 -7.57
CA GLY A 210 12.72 7.32 -8.50
C GLY A 210 11.48 6.45 -8.33
N ALA A 211 10.48 6.86 -7.55
CA ALA A 211 9.18 6.20 -7.58
C ALA A 211 8.49 6.40 -8.94
N GLN A 212 7.81 5.38 -9.45
CA GLN A 212 6.97 5.47 -10.64
C GLN A 212 5.62 6.11 -10.36
N ALA A 213 5.06 5.85 -9.18
CA ALA A 213 3.81 6.47 -8.76
C ALA A 213 3.68 6.51 -7.24
N VAL A 214 2.70 7.28 -6.77
CA VAL A 214 2.33 7.35 -5.35
C VAL A 214 0.89 6.93 -5.13
N GLY A 215 0.66 6.22 -4.02
CA GLY A 215 -0.67 5.85 -3.57
C GLY A 215 -1.20 6.79 -2.50
N ILE A 216 -2.50 7.07 -2.57
CA ILE A 216 -3.19 7.89 -1.58
C ILE A 216 -4.42 7.11 -1.08
N GLY A 217 -4.46 6.80 0.21
CA GLY A 217 -5.57 6.09 0.84
C GLY A 217 -6.58 7.03 1.46
N ARG A 218 -6.37 7.38 2.73
CA ARG A 218 -7.32 8.14 3.56
C ARG A 218 -7.76 9.48 2.96
N GLY A 219 -6.88 10.18 2.24
CA GLY A 219 -7.23 11.43 1.58
C GLY A 219 -8.44 11.28 0.65
N PHE A 220 -8.46 10.24 -0.17
CA PHE A 220 -9.59 9.96 -1.05
C PHE A 220 -10.80 9.40 -0.30
N MET A 221 -10.59 8.60 0.74
CA MET A 221 -11.69 8.11 1.59
C MET A 221 -12.43 9.28 2.27
N TYR A 222 -11.69 10.25 2.81
CA TYR A 222 -12.31 11.45 3.41
C TYR A 222 -12.99 12.33 2.39
N ALA A 223 -12.40 12.50 1.21
CA ALA A 223 -13.02 13.26 0.12
C ALA A 223 -14.35 12.62 -0.33
N LEU A 224 -14.35 11.27 -0.46
CA LEU A 224 -15.56 10.50 -0.80
C LEU A 224 -16.62 10.63 0.29
N SER A 225 -16.23 10.46 1.55
CA SER A 225 -17.16 10.52 2.69
C SER A 225 -17.81 11.90 2.86
N ALA A 226 -17.04 12.98 2.65
CA ALA A 226 -17.50 14.33 2.86
C ALA A 226 -18.33 14.89 1.69
N TYR A 227 -17.96 14.54 0.45
CA TYR A 227 -18.50 15.18 -0.75
C TYR A 227 -18.83 14.21 -1.90
N GLY A 228 -18.86 12.90 -1.63
CA GLY A 228 -19.15 11.90 -2.65
C GLY A 228 -18.14 11.89 -3.80
N THR A 229 -18.59 11.52 -4.98
CA THR A 229 -17.77 11.46 -6.20
C THR A 229 -17.14 12.82 -6.53
N GLU A 230 -17.87 13.92 -6.36
CA GLU A 230 -17.35 15.26 -6.61
C GLU A 230 -16.17 15.61 -5.72
N GLY A 231 -16.18 15.15 -4.46
CA GLY A 231 -15.05 15.30 -3.55
C GLY A 231 -13.79 14.61 -4.04
N VAL A 232 -13.96 13.38 -4.56
CA VAL A 232 -12.83 12.62 -5.14
C VAL A 232 -12.28 13.32 -6.38
N LEU A 233 -13.14 13.76 -7.29
CA LEU A 233 -12.76 14.51 -8.50
C LEU A 233 -12.03 15.80 -8.14
N LYS A 234 -12.52 16.53 -7.14
CA LYS A 234 -11.88 17.75 -6.64
C LYS A 234 -10.51 17.50 -6.03
N ALA A 235 -10.36 16.43 -5.23
CA ALA A 235 -9.08 16.04 -4.64
C ALA A 235 -8.04 15.70 -5.72
N ILE A 236 -8.43 14.97 -6.76
CA ILE A 236 -7.57 14.69 -7.92
C ILE A 236 -7.16 15.98 -8.62
N SER A 237 -8.11 16.88 -8.87
CA SER A 237 -7.85 18.16 -9.52
C SER A 237 -6.86 19.03 -8.73
N ILE A 238 -7.01 19.09 -7.39
CA ILE A 238 -6.10 19.85 -6.51
C ILE A 238 -4.69 19.27 -6.60
N LEU A 239 -4.54 17.96 -6.45
CA LEU A 239 -3.23 17.32 -6.53
C LEU A 239 -2.57 17.52 -7.91
N SER A 240 -3.35 17.40 -8.99
CA SER A 240 -2.85 17.63 -10.36
C SER A 240 -2.36 19.05 -10.55
N ASP A 241 -3.10 20.06 -10.05
CA ASP A 241 -2.70 21.47 -10.13
C ASP A 241 -1.43 21.73 -9.30
N GLU A 242 -1.33 21.18 -8.09
CA GLU A 242 -0.14 21.30 -7.24
C GLU A 242 1.10 20.65 -7.88
N ILE A 243 0.95 19.48 -8.52
CA ILE A 243 2.02 18.78 -9.25
C ILE A 243 2.49 19.66 -10.42
N GLN A 244 1.56 20.13 -11.27
CA GLN A 244 1.86 20.96 -12.41
C GLN A 244 2.53 22.28 -11.99
N THR A 245 2.03 22.92 -10.94
CA THR A 245 2.61 24.15 -10.40
C THR A 245 4.03 23.90 -9.91
N THR A 246 4.27 22.80 -9.20
CA THR A 246 5.60 22.43 -8.72
C THR A 246 6.55 22.20 -9.89
N MET A 247 6.14 21.44 -10.90
CA MET A 247 6.96 21.21 -12.10
C MET A 247 7.32 22.52 -12.82
N ARG A 248 6.35 23.42 -12.99
CA ARG A 248 6.59 24.74 -13.61
C ARG A 248 7.60 25.57 -12.81
N LEU A 249 7.50 25.57 -11.48
CA LEU A 249 8.45 26.29 -10.62
C LEU A 249 9.85 25.69 -10.64
N LEU A 250 9.96 24.37 -10.90
CA LEU A 250 11.23 23.68 -11.09
C LEU A 250 11.80 23.84 -12.53
N GLY A 251 11.04 24.39 -13.46
CA GLY A 251 11.42 24.47 -14.87
C GLY A 251 11.36 23.14 -15.61
N VAL A 252 10.50 22.21 -15.14
CA VAL A 252 10.35 20.85 -15.66
C VAL A 252 9.05 20.75 -16.45
N THR A 253 9.09 20.18 -17.64
CA THR A 253 7.94 20.04 -18.55
C THR A 253 7.40 18.62 -18.62
N GLU A 254 8.21 17.61 -18.27
CA GLU A 254 7.87 16.19 -18.32
C GLU A 254 8.32 15.49 -17.04
N LEU A 255 7.55 14.49 -16.59
CA LEU A 255 7.85 13.75 -15.35
C LEU A 255 9.20 13.03 -15.41
N GLN A 256 9.64 12.60 -16.60
CA GLN A 256 10.90 11.90 -16.84
C GLN A 256 12.14 12.77 -16.57
N GLN A 257 11.98 14.09 -16.54
CA GLN A 257 13.05 15.04 -16.21
C GLN A 257 13.30 15.12 -14.71
N LEU A 258 12.33 14.69 -13.88
CA LEU A 258 12.46 14.69 -12.43
C LEU A 258 13.54 13.70 -11.99
N ASN A 259 14.45 14.18 -11.16
CA ASN A 259 15.55 13.37 -10.61
C ASN A 259 16.01 13.94 -9.26
N GLU A 260 16.92 13.28 -8.61
CA GLU A 260 17.39 13.62 -7.26
C GLU A 260 18.04 15.01 -7.12
N SER A 261 18.46 15.66 -8.21
CA SER A 261 19.06 17.00 -8.16
C SER A 261 18.04 18.09 -7.80
N TYR A 262 16.74 17.82 -7.90
CA TYR A 262 15.66 18.73 -7.53
C TYR A 262 15.29 18.71 -6.05
N ILE A 263 15.93 17.84 -5.25
CA ILE A 263 15.61 17.68 -3.82
C ILE A 263 16.86 17.76 -2.96
N ASP A 264 16.75 18.41 -1.81
CA ASP A 264 17.80 18.39 -0.79
C ASP A 264 17.62 17.17 0.13
N LEU A 265 18.61 16.28 0.10
CA LEU A 265 18.65 15.07 0.92
C LEU A 265 19.49 15.24 2.21
N ASN A 266 20.05 16.43 2.47
CA ASN A 266 20.97 16.62 3.59
C ASN A 266 20.30 16.47 4.95
N ASP A 267 19.09 16.99 5.11
CA ASP A 267 18.31 16.84 6.35
C ASP A 267 17.93 15.37 6.63
N LEU A 268 17.84 14.56 5.59
CA LEU A 268 17.59 13.13 5.72
C LEU A 268 18.87 12.35 6.10
N LYS A 269 20.06 12.92 5.92
CA LYS A 269 21.34 12.26 6.26
C LYS A 269 21.63 12.23 7.76
N SER A 270 21.08 13.15 8.54
CA SER A 270 21.35 13.29 9.99
C SER A 270 20.85 12.11 10.85
N SER A 271 20.06 11.21 10.27
CA SER A 271 19.52 10.04 10.96
C SER A 271 20.30 8.73 10.74
N THR A 272 21.52 8.79 10.20
CA THR A 272 22.36 7.60 9.98
C THR A 272 23.06 7.05 11.22
N GLY A 273 22.61 7.43 12.45
CA GLY A 273 22.97 6.71 13.66
C GLY A 273 22.42 5.29 13.62
N ARG A 274 23.32 4.32 13.60
CA ARG A 274 23.16 2.86 13.74
C ARG A 274 21.70 2.37 13.70
N HIS A 275 21.19 1.95 12.53
CA HIS A 275 20.01 1.16 12.47
C HIS A 275 20.29 -0.25 13.02
N GLN A 276 19.76 -0.53 14.21
CA GLN A 276 19.48 -1.90 14.59
C GLN A 276 18.51 -2.47 13.53
N ARG A 277 18.86 -3.64 13.02
CA ARG A 277 17.99 -4.42 12.12
C ARG A 277 16.61 -4.56 12.72
N VAL A 278 15.63 -3.85 12.19
CA VAL A 278 14.25 -4.28 12.30
C VAL A 278 14.15 -5.44 11.31
N LEU A 279 14.30 -6.65 11.82
CA LEU A 279 14.09 -7.85 11.03
C LEU A 279 12.59 -7.89 10.72
N SER A 280 12.18 -7.42 9.54
CA SER A 280 10.92 -7.88 8.98
C SER A 280 11.15 -9.35 8.66
N LYS A 281 10.49 -10.22 9.39
CA LYS A 281 10.39 -11.62 9.01
C LYS A 281 9.23 -11.70 8.02
N ILE A 282 9.54 -11.75 6.75
CA ILE A 282 8.67 -12.40 5.77
C ILE A 282 9.02 -13.87 5.79
#